data_f5297539f7e7d91bf8c726ddae3bcd90
#
_entry.id   f5297539f7e7d91bf8c726ddae3bcd90
#
_cell.length_a   1.000
_cell.length_b   1.000
_cell.length_c   1.000
_cell.angle_alpha   90.00
_cell.angle_beta   90.00
_cell.angle_gamma   90.00
#
_symmetry.space_group_name_H-M   'P 1'
#
loop_
_entity.id
_entity.type
_entity.pdbx_description
1 polymer ?
#
loop_
_entity_poly.entity_id
_entity_poly.type
_entity_poly.pdbx_seq_one_letter_code
_entity_poly.pdbx_strand_id
1 'polypeptide(L)'
;MMTLAGGGLLVGCGDGALPGSNSGTEPVEFIEPPYDPESWWLQANYRPIDAERDAAALNVRGAIPPELEGVYIRNGPNPVTGQSGHWFLGEGMLHGVRLRDGRAEWYRNRFVQTDLLTSPADGGIAPPSRDSHPANTAIVAHAGRVFATAETGLPFEIDRELTTRGAYDYDGRLTTAMTAHPKIDPVTGEMLFFGYGFGGDLLTYHQVDASGVLVRSEKIDIPAFSMMHDFAISANNVIFIDVPIGLNLELLSSGFPLAWDDDHPTRLGVMPRSGGNTDVVWLEIDQCMIVHTLNAYDTDDGKIVVECARMPELWRGGPSDWQTGNLWRYTIDPAAREVREEQIDDHVCDFPQFDRRLLGRKNRYGYAAHFGVERQPGVLRGVNGLLKYDLDRGTSKLASLPPGHASDEVYFVPAANGTAEDDGYLMGFGHDAASDRSHLAIFDAQSLMRLALIEIPVRVPAGFHGMWVDSAAG
;
A
#
# COMPACT_ATOMS: atom_id res chain seq x y z
N MET A 1 -48.29 11.62 47.04
CA MET A 1 -48.61 10.97 48.33
C MET A 1 -47.41 10.11 48.71
N MET A 2 -46.74 10.61 49.70
CA MET A 2 -46.21 9.92 50.88
C MET A 2 -45.05 8.95 50.61
N THR A 3 -43.91 9.02 51.26
CA THR A 3 -43.18 9.79 52.29
C THR A 3 -41.96 8.96 52.60
N LEU A 4 -40.81 9.55 52.45
CA LEU A 4 -39.73 9.78 53.43
C LEU A 4 -39.67 8.86 54.67
N ALA A 5 -38.47 8.31 54.90
CA ALA A 5 -37.65 8.37 56.13
C ALA A 5 -36.46 7.41 55.96
N GLY A 6 -35.18 7.69 56.18
CA GLY A 6 -34.55 8.59 57.09
C GLY A 6 -33.88 7.83 58.25
N GLY A 7 -32.56 7.87 58.33
CA GLY A 7 -31.72 7.38 59.45
C GLY A 7 -30.46 6.68 58.95
N GLY A 8 -29.24 7.02 59.19
CA GLY A 8 -28.55 7.93 60.09
C GLY A 8 -27.54 7.19 60.97
N LEU A 9 -26.23 7.41 60.76
CA LEU A 9 -25.06 7.28 61.70
C LEU A 9 -24.69 5.87 62.22
N LEU A 10 -23.42 5.43 62.27
CA LEU A 10 -22.17 5.95 62.83
C LEU A 10 -20.98 5.03 62.58
N VAL A 11 -19.87 5.62 62.18
CA VAL A 11 -18.47 5.41 62.59
C VAL A 11 -18.05 4.06 63.23
N GLY A 12 -17.04 3.46 62.60
CA GLY A 12 -16.20 2.44 63.17
C GLY A 12 -14.89 2.34 62.38
N CYS A 13 -13.79 2.86 62.94
CA CYS A 13 -12.43 2.63 62.45
C CYS A 13 -12.07 1.18 62.67
N GLY A 14 -11.55 0.50 61.62
CA GLY A 14 -10.98 -0.83 61.73
C GLY A 14 -9.99 -1.04 60.60
N ASP A 15 -8.72 -1.14 60.97
CA ASP A 15 -7.62 -1.54 60.07
C ASP A 15 -7.92 -2.91 59.48
N GLY A 16 -8.06 -2.99 58.14
CA GLY A 16 -8.28 -4.23 57.45
C GLY A 16 -7.56 -4.20 56.08
N ALA A 17 -6.59 -5.06 55.94
CA ALA A 17 -5.81 -5.29 54.72
C ALA A 17 -6.69 -5.36 53.44
N LEU A 18 -6.26 -4.69 52.38
CA LEU A 18 -6.88 -4.73 51.08
C LEU A 18 -6.81 -6.16 50.51
N PRO A 19 -7.94 -6.77 50.08
CA PRO A 19 -7.91 -8.01 49.35
C PRO A 19 -7.38 -7.73 47.95
N GLY A 20 -6.38 -8.54 47.50
CA GLY A 20 -5.84 -8.47 46.19
C GLY A 20 -6.96 -8.62 45.13
N SER A 21 -7.05 -7.65 44.23
CA SER A 21 -7.89 -7.73 43.03
C SER A 21 -7.31 -8.73 42.06
N ASN A 22 -7.73 -9.98 42.19
CA ASN A 22 -7.59 -10.98 41.14
C ASN A 22 -8.73 -10.73 40.12
N SER A 23 -8.60 -9.75 39.24
CA SER A 23 -9.42 -9.64 38.05
C SER A 23 -8.79 -10.53 36.96
N GLY A 24 -8.88 -11.82 37.12
CA GLY A 24 -8.72 -12.78 36.05
C GLY A 24 -9.91 -12.63 35.13
N THR A 25 -9.85 -11.72 34.18
CA THR A 25 -10.66 -11.80 32.98
C THR A 25 -10.05 -12.95 32.17
N GLU A 26 -10.74 -14.11 32.17
CA GLU A 26 -10.44 -15.15 31.20
C GLU A 26 -10.44 -14.50 29.81
N PRO A 27 -9.49 -14.83 28.93
CA PRO A 27 -9.52 -14.34 27.56
C PRO A 27 -10.84 -14.76 26.94
N VAL A 28 -11.65 -13.81 26.50
CA VAL A 28 -12.84 -14.09 25.72
C VAL A 28 -12.36 -14.79 24.48
N GLU A 29 -12.72 -16.08 24.33
CA GLU A 29 -12.42 -16.85 23.14
C GLU A 29 -13.11 -16.16 21.96
N PHE A 30 -12.33 -15.57 21.08
CA PHE A 30 -12.86 -14.93 19.87
C PHE A 30 -13.29 -16.06 18.94
N ILE A 31 -14.59 -16.25 18.81
CA ILE A 31 -15.17 -17.15 17.82
C ILE A 31 -15.25 -16.36 16.51
N GLU A 32 -14.35 -16.69 15.57
CA GLU A 32 -14.40 -16.13 14.24
C GLU A 32 -15.75 -16.49 13.58
N PRO A 33 -16.50 -15.50 13.04
CA PRO A 33 -17.74 -15.77 12.34
C PRO A 33 -17.46 -16.68 11.13
N PRO A 34 -18.46 -17.42 10.63
CA PRO A 34 -18.32 -18.20 9.41
C PRO A 34 -17.77 -17.32 8.27
N TYR A 35 -16.84 -17.87 7.49
CA TYR A 35 -16.25 -17.16 6.36
C TYR A 35 -17.30 -16.73 5.35
N ASP A 36 -17.39 -15.43 5.07
CA ASP A 36 -18.22 -14.84 4.04
C ASP A 36 -17.34 -14.35 2.87
N PRO A 37 -17.40 -14.98 1.70
CA PRO A 37 -16.57 -14.58 0.56
C PRO A 37 -16.95 -13.20 0.01
N GLU A 38 -18.17 -12.70 0.25
CA GLU A 38 -18.63 -11.41 -0.26
C GLU A 38 -18.15 -10.23 0.59
N SER A 39 -17.62 -10.48 1.78
CA SER A 39 -17.09 -9.48 2.70
C SER A 39 -15.77 -9.91 3.35
N TRP A 40 -14.95 -10.64 2.60
CA TRP A 40 -13.70 -11.19 3.10
C TRP A 40 -12.74 -10.13 3.69
N TRP A 41 -12.83 -8.89 3.23
CA TRP A 41 -12.03 -7.77 3.71
C TRP A 41 -12.42 -7.24 5.12
N LEU A 42 -13.46 -7.77 5.72
CA LEU A 42 -13.86 -7.48 7.11
C LEU A 42 -13.56 -8.65 8.06
N GLN A 43 -12.80 -9.65 7.62
CA GLN A 43 -12.61 -10.90 8.34
C GLN A 43 -11.11 -11.20 8.56
N ALA A 44 -10.83 -12.09 9.50
CA ALA A 44 -9.48 -12.53 9.85
C ALA A 44 -8.50 -11.36 9.98
N ASN A 45 -7.33 -11.42 9.36
CA ASN A 45 -6.33 -10.35 9.43
C ASN A 45 -6.74 -9.05 8.72
N TYR A 46 -7.79 -9.06 7.89
CA TYR A 46 -8.30 -7.82 7.26
C TYR A 46 -9.28 -7.05 8.15
N ARG A 47 -9.78 -7.68 9.22
CA ARG A 47 -10.76 -7.08 10.14
C ARG A 47 -10.24 -5.74 10.70
N PRO A 48 -11.03 -4.65 10.63
CA PRO A 48 -10.64 -3.36 11.18
C PRO A 48 -10.34 -3.43 12.69
N ILE A 49 -9.57 -2.48 13.19
CA ILE A 49 -9.31 -2.28 14.61
C ILE A 49 -10.04 -1.05 15.10
N ASP A 50 -10.35 -1.02 16.39
CA ASP A 50 -11.28 -0.09 17.00
C ASP A 50 -10.63 1.19 17.58
N ALA A 51 -9.31 1.24 17.68
CA ALA A 51 -8.66 2.33 18.37
C ALA A 51 -7.21 2.59 17.95
N GLU A 52 -6.78 3.82 18.14
CA GLU A 52 -5.38 4.21 18.11
C GLU A 52 -4.65 3.69 19.35
N ARG A 53 -3.40 3.26 19.17
CA ARG A 53 -2.57 2.68 20.21
C ARG A 53 -1.14 3.22 20.14
N ASP A 54 -0.49 3.23 21.29
CA ASP A 54 0.95 3.45 21.45
C ASP A 54 1.53 2.29 22.25
N ALA A 55 2.70 1.80 21.83
CA ALA A 55 3.49 0.86 22.60
C ALA A 55 4.96 1.27 22.53
N ALA A 56 5.65 1.19 23.62
CA ALA A 56 7.08 1.51 23.73
C ALA A 56 7.89 0.28 24.10
N ALA A 57 9.17 0.31 23.77
CA ALA A 57 10.14 -0.74 24.10
C ALA A 57 9.65 -2.14 23.68
N LEU A 58 9.44 -2.31 22.37
CA LEU A 58 8.90 -3.55 21.80
C LEU A 58 9.87 -4.73 21.96
N ASN A 59 9.33 -5.93 22.19
CA ASN A 59 10.12 -7.14 22.22
C ASN A 59 10.65 -7.47 20.81
N VAL A 60 11.93 -7.89 20.75
CA VAL A 60 12.61 -8.25 19.51
C VAL A 60 13.14 -9.68 19.63
N ARG A 61 12.81 -10.51 18.66
CA ARG A 61 13.46 -11.82 18.47
C ARG A 61 14.45 -11.70 17.31
N GLY A 62 15.71 -12.07 17.52
CA GLY A 62 16.80 -11.83 16.57
C GLY A 62 17.51 -10.52 16.80
N ALA A 63 18.07 -9.90 15.76
CA ALA A 63 18.82 -8.65 15.87
C ALA A 63 18.40 -7.68 14.77
N ILE A 64 18.00 -6.48 15.16
CA ILE A 64 17.76 -5.38 14.23
C ILE A 64 19.10 -4.83 13.77
N PRO A 65 19.35 -4.70 12.45
CA PRO A 65 20.55 -4.04 11.95
C PRO A 65 20.68 -2.62 12.54
N PRO A 66 21.81 -2.29 13.18
CA PRO A 66 21.95 -1.02 13.91
C PRO A 66 21.92 0.22 13.02
N GLU A 67 22.14 0.07 11.72
CA GLU A 67 22.08 1.14 10.71
C GLU A 67 20.66 1.52 10.30
N LEU A 68 19.65 0.71 10.69
CA LEU A 68 18.26 1.05 10.45
C LEU A 68 17.79 2.10 11.47
N GLU A 69 17.95 3.38 11.10
CA GLU A 69 17.53 4.53 11.88
C GLU A 69 16.42 5.30 11.17
N GLY A 70 15.16 5.10 11.57
CA GLY A 70 14.02 5.68 10.92
C GLY A 70 12.70 5.12 11.40
N VAL A 71 11.67 5.29 10.58
CA VAL A 71 10.33 4.76 10.83
C VAL A 71 9.87 3.97 9.63
N TYR A 72 9.48 2.72 9.85
CA TYR A 72 8.67 1.99 8.86
C TYR A 72 7.22 2.38 9.07
N ILE A 73 6.58 2.89 8.02
CA ILE A 73 5.18 3.32 8.04
C ILE A 73 4.44 2.55 6.95
N ARG A 74 3.30 1.93 7.28
CA ARG A 74 2.40 1.31 6.33
C ARG A 74 1.02 1.94 6.45
N ASN A 75 0.36 2.20 5.31
CA ASN A 75 -1.00 2.69 5.21
C ASN A 75 -1.97 1.56 4.85
N GLY A 76 -3.22 1.71 5.20
CA GLY A 76 -4.25 0.75 4.83
C GLY A 76 -5.64 1.20 5.25
N PRO A 77 -6.68 0.56 4.68
CA PRO A 77 -8.06 0.87 5.03
C PRO A 77 -8.41 0.34 6.42
N ASN A 78 -9.08 1.15 7.20
CA ASN A 78 -9.62 0.76 8.50
C ASN A 78 -10.96 1.45 8.72
N PRO A 79 -12.08 0.90 8.19
CA PRO A 79 -13.37 1.55 8.31
C PRO A 79 -13.75 1.76 9.78
N VAL A 80 -13.97 3.01 10.17
CA VAL A 80 -14.31 3.41 11.54
C VAL A 80 -15.61 2.78 12.03
N THR A 81 -16.54 2.56 11.13
CA THR A 81 -17.82 1.88 11.43
C THR A 81 -17.70 0.38 11.59
N GLY A 82 -16.53 -0.20 11.27
CA GLY A 82 -16.34 -1.64 11.16
C GLY A 82 -17.03 -2.27 9.93
N GLN A 83 -17.58 -1.45 9.04
CA GLN A 83 -18.27 -1.88 7.83
C GLN A 83 -17.74 -1.14 6.60
N SER A 84 -17.65 -1.85 5.48
CA SER A 84 -17.23 -1.28 4.20
C SER A 84 -17.78 -2.11 3.05
N GLY A 85 -18.18 -1.47 1.97
CA GLY A 85 -18.64 -2.13 0.75
C GLY A 85 -17.51 -2.75 -0.08
N HIS A 86 -16.25 -2.41 0.19
CA HIS A 86 -15.08 -2.95 -0.49
C HIS A 86 -13.82 -2.72 0.34
N TRP A 87 -12.76 -3.52 0.12
CA TRP A 87 -11.47 -3.39 0.81
C TRP A 87 -10.83 -2.00 0.63
N PHE A 88 -11.03 -1.36 -0.52
CA PHE A 88 -10.47 -0.03 -0.80
C PHE A 88 -11.22 1.12 -0.09
N LEU A 89 -12.39 0.84 0.46
CA LEU A 89 -13.28 1.85 1.06
C LEU A 89 -13.20 1.83 2.58
N GLY A 90 -12.20 2.39 3.15
CA GLY A 90 -12.05 2.57 4.61
C GLY A 90 -11.16 3.75 4.88
N GLU A 91 -11.35 4.40 5.99
CA GLU A 91 -10.51 5.51 6.41
C GLU A 91 -9.06 5.04 6.55
N GLY A 92 -8.11 5.87 6.11
CA GLY A 92 -6.70 5.55 6.18
C GLY A 92 -6.20 5.44 7.61
N MET A 93 -5.59 4.32 7.92
CA MET A 93 -4.89 4.12 9.20
C MET A 93 -3.42 3.81 8.96
N LEU A 94 -2.59 4.65 9.52
CA LEU A 94 -1.14 4.51 9.53
C LEU A 94 -0.72 3.58 10.66
N HIS A 95 0.22 2.69 10.37
CA HIS A 95 0.90 1.85 11.34
C HIS A 95 2.40 2.10 11.24
N GLY A 96 3.05 2.52 12.31
CA GLY A 96 4.47 2.85 12.30
C GLY A 96 5.26 2.15 13.39
N VAL A 97 6.49 1.78 13.07
CA VAL A 97 7.50 1.28 14.02
C VAL A 97 8.77 2.08 13.84
N ARG A 98 9.24 2.70 14.94
CA ARG A 98 10.50 3.44 14.95
C ARG A 98 11.65 2.54 15.37
N LEU A 99 12.68 2.53 14.55
CA LEU A 99 13.92 1.82 14.80
C LEU A 99 15.06 2.81 15.04
N ARG A 100 15.89 2.53 16.05
CA ARG A 100 17.10 3.30 16.36
C ARG A 100 18.08 2.45 17.18
N ASP A 101 19.37 2.54 16.89
CA ASP A 101 20.45 1.88 17.64
C ASP A 101 20.18 0.37 17.84
N GLY A 102 19.67 -0.34 16.82
CA GLY A 102 19.32 -1.76 16.89
C GLY A 102 18.15 -2.08 17.82
N ARG A 103 17.29 -1.11 18.12
CA ARG A 103 16.11 -1.25 18.99
C ARG A 103 14.85 -0.81 18.28
N ALA A 104 13.71 -1.37 18.69
CA ALA A 104 12.39 -0.91 18.32
C ALA A 104 11.84 -0.01 19.45
N GLU A 105 11.89 1.32 19.24
CA GLU A 105 11.57 2.29 20.27
C GLU A 105 10.07 2.35 20.55
N TRP A 106 9.26 2.37 19.47
CA TRP A 106 7.80 2.42 19.63
C TRP A 106 7.08 1.82 18.40
N TYR A 107 5.85 1.42 18.63
CA TYR A 107 4.80 1.21 17.65
C TYR A 107 3.69 2.22 17.89
N ARG A 108 3.11 2.74 16.81
CA ARG A 108 1.91 3.59 16.83
C ARG A 108 1.02 3.27 15.65
N ASN A 109 -0.29 3.45 15.85
CA ASN A 109 -1.21 3.57 14.74
C ASN A 109 -2.06 4.84 14.92
N ARG A 110 -2.34 5.52 13.79
CA ARG A 110 -3.10 6.77 13.72
C ARG A 110 -3.99 6.80 12.51
N PHE A 111 -5.20 7.24 12.65
CA PHE A 111 -6.02 7.62 11.52
C PHE A 111 -5.44 8.84 10.82
N VAL A 112 -5.49 8.84 9.49
CA VAL A 112 -5.25 10.06 8.72
C VAL A 112 -6.46 10.96 8.92
N GLN A 113 -6.24 12.17 9.45
CA GLN A 113 -7.31 13.12 9.76
C GLN A 113 -7.79 13.82 8.49
N THR A 114 -8.58 13.11 7.70
CA THR A 114 -9.25 13.62 6.50
C THR A 114 -10.62 14.20 6.83
N ASP A 115 -11.21 14.98 5.91
CA ASP A 115 -12.57 15.47 6.10
C ASP A 115 -13.60 14.34 6.17
N LEU A 116 -13.33 13.22 5.47
CA LEU A 116 -14.16 12.02 5.54
C LEU A 116 -14.25 11.47 6.96
N LEU A 117 -13.12 11.46 7.70
CA LEU A 117 -13.05 11.02 9.08
C LEU A 117 -13.65 12.05 10.06
N THR A 118 -13.31 13.34 9.86
CA THR A 118 -13.65 14.41 10.84
C THR A 118 -15.06 14.97 10.69
N SER A 119 -15.64 14.83 9.51
CA SER A 119 -16.98 15.32 9.16
C SER A 119 -17.72 14.30 8.30
N PRO A 120 -18.00 13.10 8.85
CA PRO A 120 -18.70 12.07 8.09
C PRO A 120 -20.07 12.59 7.67
N ALA A 121 -20.41 12.41 6.39
CA ALA A 121 -21.72 12.80 5.87
C ALA A 121 -22.82 12.03 6.61
N ASP A 122 -23.83 12.75 7.09
CA ASP A 122 -25.00 12.17 7.74
C ASP A 122 -25.67 11.10 6.85
N GLY A 123 -25.31 9.82 7.05
CA GLY A 123 -26.01 8.65 6.49
C GLY A 123 -25.85 8.41 4.99
N GLY A 124 -24.97 9.11 4.28
CA GLY A 124 -24.72 8.90 2.86
C GLY A 124 -23.22 8.77 2.54
N ILE A 125 -22.89 7.85 1.63
CA ILE A 125 -21.57 7.82 1.01
C ILE A 125 -21.46 9.09 0.15
N ALA A 126 -20.74 10.09 0.64
CA ALA A 126 -20.39 11.23 -0.22
C ALA A 126 -19.52 10.69 -1.37
N PRO A 127 -19.79 11.04 -2.63
CA PRO A 127 -18.90 10.66 -3.72
C PRO A 127 -17.51 11.18 -3.38
N PRO A 128 -16.45 10.37 -3.61
CA PRO A 128 -15.10 10.81 -3.35
C PRO A 128 -14.82 12.09 -4.15
N SER A 129 -14.29 13.08 -3.48
CA SER A 129 -13.85 14.32 -4.08
C SER A 129 -12.35 14.49 -3.84
N ARG A 130 -11.72 15.40 -4.56
CA ARG A 130 -10.31 15.72 -4.39
C ARG A 130 -9.95 16.02 -2.92
N ASP A 131 -10.86 16.65 -2.18
CA ASP A 131 -10.63 17.10 -0.80
C ASP A 131 -11.24 16.14 0.25
N SER A 132 -12.14 15.24 -0.17
CA SER A 132 -12.80 14.27 0.71
C SER A 132 -12.61 12.85 0.18
N HIS A 133 -11.60 12.16 0.72
CA HIS A 133 -11.22 10.80 0.35
C HIS A 133 -10.49 10.12 1.53
N PRO A 134 -10.32 8.79 1.52
CA PRO A 134 -9.83 8.05 2.67
C PRO A 134 -8.34 8.21 2.99
N ALA A 135 -7.48 8.67 2.05
CA ALA A 135 -6.01 8.75 2.20
C ALA A 135 -5.37 7.45 2.73
N ASN A 136 -5.79 6.29 2.22
CA ASN A 136 -5.58 4.98 2.83
C ASN A 136 -4.61 4.06 2.08
N THR A 137 -3.95 4.54 0.99
CA THR A 137 -3.30 3.62 0.06
C THR A 137 -1.79 3.52 0.28
N ALA A 138 -1.03 4.60 0.18
CA ALA A 138 0.42 4.52 0.26
C ALA A 138 1.04 5.62 1.13
N ILE A 139 2.34 5.47 1.37
CA ILE A 139 3.21 6.48 1.99
C ILE A 139 4.23 6.90 0.96
N VAL A 140 4.44 8.21 0.84
CA VAL A 140 5.39 8.80 -0.11
C VAL A 140 6.23 9.84 0.63
N ALA A 141 7.55 9.79 0.46
CA ALA A 141 8.46 10.80 1.00
C ALA A 141 9.14 11.55 -0.17
N HIS A 142 9.00 12.88 -0.20
CA HIS A 142 9.61 13.71 -1.22
C HIS A 142 9.91 15.11 -0.67
N ALA A 143 11.06 15.67 -1.02
CA ALA A 143 11.46 17.03 -0.66
C ALA A 143 11.29 17.35 0.84
N GLY A 144 11.69 16.41 1.72
CA GLY A 144 11.59 16.58 3.18
C GLY A 144 10.20 16.39 3.77
N ARG A 145 9.17 16.11 2.97
CA ARG A 145 7.79 15.86 3.39
C ARG A 145 7.44 14.38 3.28
N VAL A 146 6.49 13.95 4.09
CA VAL A 146 5.91 12.61 4.02
C VAL A 146 4.41 12.74 3.81
N PHE A 147 3.86 11.94 2.91
CA PHE A 147 2.46 11.99 2.53
C PHE A 147 1.79 10.63 2.71
N ALA A 148 0.55 10.65 3.20
CA ALA A 148 -0.41 9.57 3.04
C ALA A 148 -1.26 9.86 1.79
N THR A 149 -1.36 8.90 0.88
CA THR A 149 -2.00 9.07 -0.42
C THR A 149 -3.18 8.13 -0.61
N ALA A 150 -4.05 8.49 -1.54
CA ALA A 150 -5.03 7.63 -2.18
C ALA A 150 -5.15 8.06 -3.64
N GLU A 151 -5.87 7.30 -4.47
CA GLU A 151 -5.90 7.57 -5.92
C GLU A 151 -6.84 8.71 -6.32
N THR A 152 -7.81 9.03 -5.46
CA THR A 152 -8.96 9.87 -5.83
C THR A 152 -8.89 11.28 -5.25
N GLY A 153 -7.81 11.66 -4.57
CA GLY A 153 -7.74 12.97 -3.93
C GLY A 153 -6.33 13.53 -3.73
N LEU A 154 -6.26 14.60 -2.95
CA LEU A 154 -5.00 15.24 -2.59
C LEU A 154 -4.17 14.37 -1.63
N PRO A 155 -2.83 14.41 -1.68
CA PRO A 155 -2.02 13.80 -0.63
C PRO A 155 -2.22 14.53 0.70
N PHE A 156 -2.20 13.80 1.81
CA PHE A 156 -2.21 14.36 3.16
C PHE A 156 -0.79 14.33 3.74
N GLU A 157 -0.25 15.50 4.09
CA GLU A 157 1.03 15.58 4.77
C GLU A 157 0.92 15.01 6.18
N ILE A 158 1.87 14.14 6.52
CA ILE A 158 2.03 13.54 7.85
C ILE A 158 3.44 13.77 8.36
N ASP A 159 3.65 13.66 9.67
CA ASP A 159 4.99 13.63 10.22
C ASP A 159 5.45 12.20 10.58
N ARG A 160 6.71 12.08 10.99
CA ARG A 160 7.29 10.79 11.40
C ARG A 160 6.74 10.23 12.70
N GLU A 161 5.95 11.01 13.42
CA GLU A 161 5.20 10.58 14.61
C GLU A 161 3.75 10.16 14.24
N LEU A 162 3.44 10.10 12.93
CA LEU A 162 2.16 9.77 12.30
C LEU A 162 1.06 10.82 12.52
N THR A 163 1.43 12.06 12.85
CA THR A 163 0.45 13.14 12.99
C THR A 163 0.11 13.71 11.63
N THR A 164 -1.16 13.79 11.28
CA THR A 164 -1.64 14.45 10.07
C THR A 164 -1.44 15.97 10.17
N ARG A 165 -0.85 16.58 9.17
CA ARG A 165 -0.64 18.02 9.02
C ARG A 165 -1.76 18.69 8.21
N GLY A 166 -2.34 17.97 7.26
CA GLY A 166 -3.44 18.41 6.41
C GLY A 166 -3.26 18.01 4.95
N ALA A 167 -4.27 18.29 4.15
CA ALA A 167 -4.21 18.11 2.70
C ALA A 167 -3.14 19.05 2.09
N TYR A 168 -2.45 18.58 1.06
CA TYR A 168 -1.38 19.33 0.40
C TYR A 168 -1.64 19.43 -1.10
N ASP A 169 -1.85 20.66 -1.58
CA ASP A 169 -2.22 20.97 -2.96
C ASP A 169 -1.13 21.67 -3.76
N TYR A 170 0.12 21.66 -3.27
CA TYR A 170 1.26 22.32 -3.91
C TYR A 170 1.02 23.82 -4.11
N ASP A 171 0.58 24.52 -3.07
CA ASP A 171 0.23 25.95 -3.09
C ASP A 171 -0.87 26.28 -4.11
N GLY A 172 -1.91 25.45 -4.22
CA GLY A 172 -3.03 25.59 -5.13
C GLY A 172 -2.73 25.17 -6.57
N ARG A 173 -1.56 24.62 -6.86
CA ARG A 173 -1.16 24.21 -8.21
C ARG A 173 -1.71 22.85 -8.62
N LEU A 174 -1.91 21.94 -7.67
CA LEU A 174 -2.50 20.63 -7.92
C LEU A 174 -4.02 20.74 -7.96
N THR A 175 -4.58 20.72 -9.17
CA THR A 175 -6.02 20.86 -9.40
C THR A 175 -6.75 19.54 -9.64
N THR A 176 -5.99 18.43 -9.69
CA THR A 176 -6.50 17.05 -9.85
C THR A 176 -6.25 16.25 -8.58
N ALA A 177 -6.61 14.97 -8.60
CA ALA A 177 -6.13 13.97 -7.65
C ALA A 177 -4.63 13.69 -7.88
N MET A 178 -4.01 12.99 -6.92
CA MET A 178 -2.66 12.44 -7.02
C MET A 178 -2.75 10.92 -6.94
N THR A 179 -2.10 10.19 -7.87
CA THR A 179 -1.97 8.73 -7.77
C THR A 179 -1.35 8.30 -6.45
N ALA A 180 -1.68 7.11 -5.99
CA ALA A 180 -1.02 6.51 -4.81
C ALA A 180 0.42 6.06 -5.10
N HIS A 181 0.82 5.93 -6.37
CA HIS A 181 2.10 5.38 -6.82
C HIS A 181 3.00 6.38 -7.56
N PRO A 182 3.32 7.55 -6.99
CA PRO A 182 4.25 8.47 -7.62
C PRO A 182 5.64 7.84 -7.74
N LYS A 183 6.38 8.24 -8.76
CA LYS A 183 7.73 7.74 -9.05
C LYS A 183 8.73 8.87 -8.81
N ILE A 184 9.73 8.63 -7.95
CA ILE A 184 10.77 9.60 -7.63
C ILE A 184 12.06 9.17 -8.30
N ASP A 185 12.51 9.92 -9.31
CA ASP A 185 13.76 9.62 -10.00
C ASP A 185 14.96 9.79 -9.04
N PRO A 186 15.72 8.73 -8.77
CA PRO A 186 16.83 8.80 -7.81
C PRO A 186 18.02 9.65 -8.28
N VAL A 187 18.07 10.03 -9.56
CA VAL A 187 19.17 10.84 -10.12
C VAL A 187 18.81 12.33 -10.15
N THR A 188 17.57 12.66 -10.57
CA THR A 188 17.14 14.05 -10.67
C THR A 188 16.46 14.56 -9.40
N GLY A 189 15.96 13.65 -8.56
CA GLY A 189 15.13 13.96 -7.40
C GLY A 189 13.71 14.43 -7.76
N GLU A 190 13.34 14.43 -9.04
CA GLU A 190 12.01 14.77 -9.49
C GLU A 190 11.01 13.70 -9.08
N MET A 191 9.80 14.12 -8.70
CA MET A 191 8.66 13.23 -8.51
C MET A 191 7.70 13.36 -9.67
N LEU A 192 7.38 12.23 -10.30
CA LEU A 192 6.44 12.11 -11.41
C LEU A 192 5.20 11.39 -10.92
N PHE A 193 4.03 11.89 -11.29
CA PHE A 193 2.77 11.26 -10.95
C PHE A 193 1.67 11.64 -11.94
N PHE A 194 0.55 11.01 -11.83
CA PHE A 194 -0.66 11.40 -12.54
C PHE A 194 -1.84 11.56 -11.58
N GLY A 195 -2.85 12.27 -12.01
CA GLY A 195 -4.17 12.28 -11.42
C GLY A 195 -5.17 11.80 -12.45
N TYR A 196 -6.16 11.02 -12.02
CA TYR A 196 -7.30 10.68 -12.85
C TYR A 196 -8.62 10.97 -12.13
N GLY A 197 -9.73 11.04 -12.86
CA GLY A 197 -11.01 11.40 -12.28
C GLY A 197 -12.21 10.96 -13.11
N PHE A 198 -13.39 11.12 -12.53
CA PHE A 198 -14.67 10.69 -13.12
C PHE A 198 -15.32 11.76 -14.00
N GLY A 199 -14.70 12.92 -14.15
CA GLY A 199 -15.25 14.04 -14.94
C GLY A 199 -14.19 15.10 -15.21
N GLY A 200 -14.36 15.87 -16.30
CA GLY A 200 -13.37 16.81 -16.75
C GLY A 200 -12.18 16.14 -17.42
N ASP A 201 -10.99 16.40 -16.92
CA ASP A 201 -9.77 15.76 -17.42
C ASP A 201 -9.64 14.37 -16.82
N LEU A 202 -9.79 13.33 -17.66
CA LEU A 202 -9.76 11.93 -17.23
C LEU A 202 -8.37 11.50 -16.77
N LEU A 203 -7.31 12.07 -17.36
CA LEU A 203 -5.92 11.80 -17.00
C LEU A 203 -5.08 13.06 -17.12
N THR A 204 -4.30 13.38 -16.09
CA THR A 204 -3.36 14.50 -16.10
C THR A 204 -2.01 14.03 -15.54
N TYR A 205 -0.95 14.24 -16.29
CA TYR A 205 0.42 13.97 -15.88
C TYR A 205 1.03 15.17 -15.16
N HIS A 206 1.78 14.92 -14.10
CA HIS A 206 2.40 15.95 -13.26
C HIS A 206 3.88 15.70 -13.02
N GLN A 207 4.64 16.81 -12.91
CA GLN A 207 6.05 16.80 -12.51
C GLN A 207 6.26 17.77 -11.34
N VAL A 208 6.89 17.26 -10.29
CA VAL A 208 7.36 18.03 -9.14
C VAL A 208 8.88 18.00 -9.15
N ASP A 209 9.53 19.15 -9.03
CA ASP A 209 10.99 19.22 -8.98
C ASP A 209 11.55 18.68 -7.65
N ALA A 210 12.88 18.52 -7.57
CA ALA A 210 13.56 18.00 -6.37
C ALA A 210 13.35 18.88 -5.12
N SER A 211 12.92 20.13 -5.27
CA SER A 211 12.61 21.04 -4.17
C SER A 211 11.16 20.93 -3.67
N GLY A 212 10.33 20.11 -4.34
CA GLY A 212 8.93 19.92 -3.97
C GLY A 212 7.95 20.88 -4.65
N VAL A 213 8.37 21.59 -5.69
CA VAL A 213 7.51 22.51 -6.45
C VAL A 213 6.86 21.77 -7.61
N LEU A 214 5.52 21.82 -7.73
CA LEU A 214 4.79 21.34 -8.89
C LEU A 214 5.08 22.28 -10.08
N VAL A 215 5.90 21.82 -11.03
CA VAL A 215 6.40 22.62 -12.15
C VAL A 215 5.64 22.38 -13.44
N ARG A 216 4.90 21.27 -13.54
CA ARG A 216 4.16 20.90 -14.74
C ARG A 216 2.92 20.10 -14.44
N SER A 217 1.85 20.38 -15.19
CA SER A 217 0.63 19.59 -15.30
C SER A 217 0.25 19.52 -16.78
N GLU A 218 0.10 18.31 -17.30
CA GLU A 218 -0.16 18.04 -18.72
C GLU A 218 -1.35 17.12 -18.85
N LYS A 219 -2.39 17.58 -19.53
CA LYS A 219 -3.57 16.76 -19.82
C LYS A 219 -3.25 15.71 -20.86
N ILE A 220 -3.64 14.46 -20.59
CA ILE A 220 -3.48 13.33 -21.50
C ILE A 220 -4.88 12.82 -21.89
N ASP A 221 -5.14 12.75 -23.18
CA ASP A 221 -6.42 12.30 -23.70
C ASP A 221 -6.50 10.77 -23.67
N ILE A 222 -7.51 10.26 -22.96
CA ILE A 222 -7.93 8.85 -22.98
C ILE A 222 -9.40 8.78 -23.35
N PRO A 223 -9.87 7.71 -24.04
CA PRO A 223 -11.22 7.69 -24.61
C PRO A 223 -12.32 7.55 -23.56
N ALA A 224 -12.01 6.93 -22.42
CA ALA A 224 -12.95 6.71 -21.32
C ALA A 224 -12.19 6.68 -19.99
N PHE A 225 -12.93 6.73 -18.89
CA PHE A 225 -12.37 6.50 -17.57
C PHE A 225 -11.80 5.09 -17.50
N SER A 226 -10.59 4.99 -16.95
CA SER A 226 -9.92 3.74 -16.60
C SER A 226 -9.37 3.88 -15.19
N MET A 227 -9.51 2.85 -14.37
CA MET A 227 -8.86 2.79 -13.05
C MET A 227 -7.36 2.56 -13.24
N MET A 228 -6.65 3.60 -13.66
CA MET A 228 -5.21 3.57 -13.83
C MET A 228 -4.55 3.61 -12.43
N HIS A 229 -4.25 2.44 -11.86
CA HIS A 229 -3.76 2.34 -10.49
C HIS A 229 -2.29 2.77 -10.38
N ASP A 230 -1.44 2.20 -11.23
CA ASP A 230 0.00 2.45 -11.24
C ASP A 230 0.47 2.83 -12.66
N PHE A 231 1.70 3.28 -12.77
CA PHE A 231 2.38 3.59 -14.03
C PHE A 231 3.88 3.34 -13.87
N ALA A 232 4.62 3.35 -14.96
CA ALA A 232 6.06 3.17 -14.90
C ALA A 232 6.81 4.39 -15.47
N ILE A 233 8.07 4.53 -15.08
CA ILE A 233 9.02 5.46 -15.70
C ILE A 233 10.30 4.73 -16.08
N SER A 234 10.85 5.08 -17.25
CA SER A 234 12.23 4.80 -17.60
C SER A 234 13.07 6.08 -17.44
N ALA A 235 14.35 6.06 -17.74
CA ALA A 235 15.18 7.27 -17.69
C ALA A 235 14.62 8.40 -18.58
N ASN A 236 14.01 8.05 -19.71
CA ASN A 236 13.56 9.02 -20.72
C ASN A 236 12.04 9.08 -20.88
N ASN A 237 11.28 8.07 -20.44
CA ASN A 237 9.88 7.94 -20.77
C ASN A 237 9.00 7.75 -19.53
N VAL A 238 7.72 8.08 -19.72
CA VAL A 238 6.60 7.72 -18.84
C VAL A 238 5.76 6.67 -19.57
N ILE A 239 5.31 5.65 -18.87
CA ILE A 239 4.48 4.58 -19.43
C ILE A 239 3.18 4.53 -18.64
N PHE A 240 2.10 5.06 -19.21
CA PHE A 240 0.74 4.96 -18.67
C PHE A 240 0.20 3.56 -18.92
N ILE A 241 -0.55 3.03 -17.98
CA ILE A 241 -1.13 1.69 -18.04
C ILE A 241 -2.66 1.83 -17.99
N ASP A 242 -3.28 1.86 -19.16
CA ASP A 242 -4.71 1.98 -19.33
C ASP A 242 -5.35 0.58 -19.31
N VAL A 243 -6.16 0.31 -18.29
CA VAL A 243 -6.67 -1.02 -17.95
C VAL A 243 -8.18 -1.12 -18.12
N PRO A 244 -8.75 -2.32 -18.34
CA PRO A 244 -10.17 -2.54 -18.59
C PRO A 244 -11.02 -2.52 -17.31
N ILE A 245 -10.79 -1.55 -16.44
CA ILE A 245 -11.62 -1.31 -15.26
C ILE A 245 -12.30 0.04 -15.41
N GLY A 246 -13.60 -0.01 -15.71
CA GLY A 246 -14.43 1.15 -15.97
C GLY A 246 -15.48 1.42 -14.90
N LEU A 247 -16.24 2.50 -15.07
CA LEU A 247 -17.39 2.83 -14.24
C LEU A 247 -18.61 2.00 -14.69
N ASN A 248 -19.18 1.26 -13.77
CA ASN A 248 -20.49 0.60 -13.92
C ASN A 248 -21.51 1.30 -13.03
N LEU A 249 -22.37 2.10 -13.64
CA LEU A 249 -23.38 2.90 -12.92
C LEU A 249 -24.45 2.04 -12.23
N GLU A 250 -24.65 0.79 -12.65
CA GLU A 250 -25.57 -0.15 -12.00
C GLU A 250 -25.07 -0.56 -10.61
N LEU A 251 -23.75 -0.48 -10.39
CA LEU A 251 -23.11 -0.79 -9.12
C LEU A 251 -23.01 0.40 -8.15
N LEU A 252 -23.55 1.58 -8.50
CA LEU A 252 -23.49 2.75 -7.62
C LEU A 252 -24.10 2.50 -6.24
N SER A 253 -25.18 1.71 -6.19
CA SER A 253 -25.84 1.38 -4.91
C SER A 253 -25.02 0.45 -4.01
N SER A 254 -24.04 -0.28 -4.55
CA SER A 254 -23.13 -1.12 -3.76
C SER A 254 -22.03 -0.31 -3.06
N GLY A 255 -21.85 0.96 -3.46
CA GLY A 255 -20.77 1.83 -2.98
C GLY A 255 -19.42 1.59 -3.68
N PHE A 256 -19.32 0.60 -4.59
CA PHE A 256 -18.13 0.32 -5.37
C PHE A 256 -18.47 0.17 -6.86
N PRO A 257 -18.51 1.29 -7.62
CA PRO A 257 -19.02 1.29 -8.99
C PRO A 257 -17.94 0.98 -10.04
N LEU A 258 -16.94 0.17 -9.71
CA LEU A 258 -15.90 -0.26 -10.64
C LEU A 258 -16.12 -1.72 -11.05
N ALA A 259 -15.95 -2.01 -12.32
CA ALA A 259 -16.07 -3.36 -12.87
C ALA A 259 -15.19 -3.53 -14.10
N TRP A 260 -14.92 -4.77 -14.43
CA TRP A 260 -14.30 -5.17 -15.70
C TRP A 260 -15.16 -4.77 -16.88
N ASP A 261 -14.52 -4.20 -17.91
CA ASP A 261 -15.14 -3.81 -19.19
C ASP A 261 -14.49 -4.59 -20.33
N ASP A 262 -15.25 -5.53 -20.92
CA ASP A 262 -14.77 -6.37 -22.02
C ASP A 262 -14.51 -5.57 -23.31
N ASP A 263 -15.15 -4.42 -23.46
CA ASP A 263 -15.00 -3.55 -24.64
C ASP A 263 -13.83 -2.57 -24.51
N HIS A 264 -13.24 -2.42 -23.31
CA HIS A 264 -12.10 -1.54 -23.08
C HIS A 264 -10.78 -2.31 -23.22
N PRO A 265 -9.90 -1.98 -24.21
CA PRO A 265 -8.63 -2.66 -24.38
C PRO A 265 -7.65 -2.31 -23.24
N THR A 266 -6.70 -3.22 -22.94
CA THR A 266 -5.53 -2.83 -22.15
C THR A 266 -4.48 -2.21 -23.07
N ARG A 267 -3.96 -1.03 -22.69
CA ARG A 267 -3.00 -0.28 -23.51
C ARG A 267 -1.86 0.27 -22.66
N LEU A 268 -0.69 0.33 -23.28
CA LEU A 268 0.48 1.01 -22.75
C LEU A 268 0.69 2.33 -23.51
N GLY A 269 0.63 3.46 -22.80
CA GLY A 269 0.85 4.79 -23.37
C GLY A 269 2.27 5.26 -23.11
N VAL A 270 3.13 5.23 -24.10
CA VAL A 270 4.53 5.67 -23.98
C VAL A 270 4.66 7.12 -24.38
N MET A 271 5.21 7.93 -23.49
CA MET A 271 5.45 9.36 -23.68
C MET A 271 6.85 9.75 -23.19
N PRO A 272 7.64 10.54 -23.95
CA PRO A 272 8.84 11.17 -23.38
C PRO A 272 8.49 11.96 -22.10
N ARG A 273 9.33 11.92 -21.08
CA ARG A 273 9.05 12.65 -19.81
C ARG A 273 8.75 14.14 -20.01
N SER A 274 9.39 14.77 -20.99
CA SER A 274 9.15 16.17 -21.39
C SER A 274 8.08 16.34 -22.46
N GLY A 275 7.52 15.23 -22.98
CA GLY A 275 6.51 15.19 -24.03
C GLY A 275 5.12 15.58 -23.51
N GLY A 276 4.18 15.90 -24.40
CA GLY A 276 2.79 16.20 -24.11
C GLY A 276 1.82 15.18 -24.70
N ASN A 277 0.55 15.50 -24.61
CA ASN A 277 -0.54 14.64 -25.10
C ASN A 277 -0.32 14.09 -26.51
N THR A 278 0.17 14.91 -27.45
CA THR A 278 0.42 14.51 -28.84
C THR A 278 1.61 13.59 -29.04
N ASP A 279 2.46 13.44 -28.02
CA ASP A 279 3.64 12.60 -28.06
C ASP A 279 3.39 11.20 -27.50
N VAL A 280 2.19 10.95 -26.97
CA VAL A 280 1.83 9.62 -26.41
C VAL A 280 1.62 8.64 -27.54
N VAL A 281 2.39 7.56 -27.53
CA VAL A 281 2.21 6.39 -28.42
C VAL A 281 1.46 5.32 -27.64
N TRP A 282 0.18 5.13 -27.96
CA TRP A 282 -0.66 4.09 -27.37
C TRP A 282 -0.46 2.77 -28.12
N LEU A 283 -0.23 1.68 -27.39
CA LEU A 283 -0.04 0.32 -27.90
C LEU A 283 -0.96 -0.63 -27.12
N GLU A 284 -1.76 -1.38 -27.85
CA GLU A 284 -2.61 -2.41 -27.27
C GLU A 284 -1.82 -3.66 -26.92
N ILE A 285 -2.19 -4.31 -25.83
CA ILE A 285 -1.67 -5.61 -25.39
C ILE A 285 -2.83 -6.55 -25.12
N ASP A 286 -2.56 -7.80 -24.80
CA ASP A 286 -3.59 -8.74 -24.36
C ASP A 286 -4.33 -8.18 -23.16
N GLN A 287 -5.66 -8.25 -23.22
CA GLN A 287 -6.52 -7.68 -22.16
C GLN A 287 -6.18 -8.30 -20.80
N CYS A 288 -5.84 -7.47 -19.84
CA CYS A 288 -5.41 -7.89 -18.51
C CYS A 288 -5.51 -6.72 -17.52
N MET A 289 -5.38 -7.04 -16.23
CA MET A 289 -5.18 -6.04 -15.18
C MET A 289 -3.71 -6.01 -14.75
N ILE A 290 -3.12 -4.83 -14.73
CA ILE A 290 -1.81 -4.57 -14.15
C ILE A 290 -2.03 -3.64 -12.97
N VAL A 291 -1.88 -4.19 -11.75
CA VAL A 291 -2.06 -3.39 -10.53
C VAL A 291 -0.76 -2.68 -10.18
N HIS A 292 0.35 -3.42 -10.10
CA HIS A 292 1.63 -2.83 -9.68
C HIS A 292 2.75 -3.12 -10.69
N THR A 293 3.57 -2.09 -10.91
CA THR A 293 4.80 -2.20 -11.69
C THR A 293 5.99 -2.52 -10.78
N LEU A 294 6.89 -3.41 -11.23
CA LEU A 294 8.17 -3.61 -10.59
C LEU A 294 9.09 -2.44 -10.95
N ASN A 295 9.45 -2.31 -12.23
CA ASN A 295 10.31 -1.25 -12.75
C ASN A 295 10.15 -1.12 -14.27
N ALA A 296 10.70 -0.04 -14.83
CA ALA A 296 10.88 0.07 -16.28
C ALA A 296 12.24 0.70 -16.60
N TYR A 297 12.77 0.40 -17.79
CA TYR A 297 14.05 0.97 -18.24
C TYR A 297 14.15 1.02 -19.75
N ASP A 298 14.94 1.97 -20.26
CA ASP A 298 15.28 2.07 -21.68
C ASP A 298 16.40 1.11 -22.02
N THR A 299 16.35 0.51 -23.23
CA THR A 299 17.41 -0.34 -23.78
C THR A 299 18.27 0.44 -24.77
N ASP A 300 19.48 -0.05 -25.05
CA ASP A 300 20.42 0.61 -25.97
C ASP A 300 19.92 0.65 -27.43
N ASP A 301 19.00 -0.24 -27.81
CA ASP A 301 18.37 -0.29 -29.15
C ASP A 301 17.07 0.53 -29.22
N GLY A 302 16.79 1.37 -28.21
CA GLY A 302 15.67 2.32 -28.19
C GLY A 302 14.32 1.73 -27.80
N LYS A 303 14.29 0.51 -27.28
CA LYS A 303 13.07 -0.08 -26.71
C LYS A 303 12.95 0.26 -25.23
N ILE A 304 11.80 -0.05 -24.66
CA ILE A 304 11.50 0.11 -23.24
C ILE A 304 11.08 -1.24 -22.70
N VAL A 305 11.64 -1.63 -21.58
CA VAL A 305 11.20 -2.81 -20.83
C VAL A 305 10.39 -2.35 -19.63
N VAL A 306 9.24 -2.99 -19.41
CA VAL A 306 8.39 -2.82 -18.21
C VAL A 306 8.21 -4.18 -17.57
N GLU A 307 8.45 -4.29 -16.28
CA GLU A 307 8.17 -5.49 -15.50
C GLU A 307 7.08 -5.19 -14.47
N CYS A 308 6.10 -6.07 -14.35
CA CYS A 308 4.91 -5.83 -13.53
C CYS A 308 4.23 -7.13 -13.09
N ALA A 309 3.41 -7.04 -12.05
CA ALA A 309 2.46 -8.08 -11.70
C ALA A 309 1.21 -7.95 -12.59
N ARG A 310 0.91 -8.99 -13.38
CA ARG A 310 -0.23 -9.05 -14.28
C ARG A 310 -1.24 -10.08 -13.80
N MET A 311 -2.49 -9.67 -13.66
CA MET A 311 -3.64 -10.52 -13.42
C MET A 311 -4.42 -10.73 -14.73
N PRO A 312 -4.98 -11.93 -14.99
CA PRO A 312 -5.80 -12.14 -16.21
C PRO A 312 -7.03 -11.23 -16.23
N GLU A 313 -7.67 -11.01 -15.10
CA GLU A 313 -8.84 -10.14 -14.94
C GLU A 313 -8.98 -9.70 -13.48
N LEU A 314 -9.83 -8.70 -13.21
CA LEU A 314 -10.15 -8.22 -11.87
C LEU A 314 -11.61 -7.74 -11.85
N TRP A 315 -12.36 -8.11 -10.79
CA TRP A 315 -13.76 -7.70 -10.53
C TRP A 315 -14.77 -8.02 -11.64
N ARG A 316 -14.49 -8.98 -12.48
CA ARG A 316 -15.47 -9.46 -13.49
C ARG A 316 -16.71 -10.05 -12.82
N GLY A 317 -16.54 -10.80 -11.75
CA GLY A 317 -17.59 -11.39 -10.93
C GLY A 317 -18.14 -10.48 -9.82
N GLY A 318 -17.74 -9.21 -9.77
CA GLY A 318 -18.13 -8.24 -8.73
C GLY A 318 -16.99 -7.85 -7.79
N PRO A 319 -17.25 -7.00 -6.80
CA PRO A 319 -16.21 -6.41 -5.92
C PRO A 319 -15.39 -7.42 -5.11
N SER A 320 -15.95 -8.59 -4.80
CA SER A 320 -15.29 -9.68 -4.07
C SER A 320 -14.41 -10.57 -4.97
N ASP A 321 -14.55 -10.47 -6.29
CA ASP A 321 -13.79 -11.26 -7.26
C ASP A 321 -12.38 -10.69 -7.45
N TRP A 322 -11.44 -11.20 -6.69
CA TRP A 322 -10.04 -10.84 -6.73
C TRP A 322 -9.22 -11.99 -7.33
N GLN A 323 -8.66 -11.74 -8.49
CA GLN A 323 -7.74 -12.66 -9.13
C GLN A 323 -6.30 -12.48 -8.60
N THR A 324 -5.44 -13.40 -8.93
CA THR A 324 -4.02 -13.33 -8.60
C THR A 324 -3.20 -13.25 -9.88
N GLY A 325 -2.03 -12.61 -9.80
CA GLY A 325 -1.16 -12.36 -10.94
C GLY A 325 0.15 -13.13 -10.89
N ASN A 326 0.92 -12.97 -11.93
CA ASN A 326 2.28 -13.47 -12.07
C ASN A 326 3.19 -12.32 -12.53
N LEU A 327 4.50 -12.51 -12.44
CA LEU A 327 5.45 -11.52 -12.95
C LEU A 327 5.58 -11.63 -14.48
N TRP A 328 5.36 -10.50 -15.16
CA TRP A 328 5.44 -10.37 -16.63
C TRP A 328 6.44 -9.29 -17.02
N ARG A 329 6.94 -9.42 -18.24
CA ARG A 329 7.80 -8.43 -18.92
C ARG A 329 7.16 -8.02 -20.24
N TYR A 330 7.08 -6.72 -20.46
CA TYR A 330 6.71 -6.09 -21.71
C TYR A 330 7.95 -5.46 -22.32
N THR A 331 8.29 -5.85 -23.56
CA THR A 331 9.33 -5.16 -24.33
C THR A 331 8.63 -4.34 -25.40
N ILE A 332 8.67 -3.04 -25.26
CA ILE A 332 7.94 -2.07 -26.06
C ILE A 332 8.88 -1.45 -27.07
N ASP A 333 8.53 -1.48 -28.36
CA ASP A 333 9.18 -0.73 -29.43
C ASP A 333 8.22 0.38 -29.89
N PRO A 334 8.35 1.62 -29.38
CA PRO A 334 7.45 2.71 -29.74
C PRO A 334 7.55 3.11 -31.23
N ALA A 335 8.73 2.94 -31.83
CA ALA A 335 8.97 3.30 -33.23
C ALA A 335 8.33 2.30 -34.19
N ALA A 336 8.45 1.00 -33.91
CA ALA A 336 7.77 -0.06 -34.65
C ALA A 336 6.29 -0.20 -34.29
N ARG A 337 5.85 0.37 -33.18
CA ARG A 337 4.52 0.21 -32.56
C ARG A 337 4.21 -1.25 -32.23
N GLU A 338 5.18 -1.91 -31.62
CA GLU A 338 5.10 -3.33 -31.25
C GLU A 338 5.35 -3.52 -29.76
N VAL A 339 4.67 -4.51 -29.16
CA VAL A 339 4.90 -4.96 -27.79
C VAL A 339 5.08 -6.47 -27.79
N ARG A 340 6.17 -6.93 -27.19
CA ARG A 340 6.36 -8.34 -26.86
C ARG A 340 6.00 -8.57 -25.41
N GLU A 341 5.12 -9.53 -25.16
CA GLU A 341 4.66 -9.93 -23.84
C GLU A 341 5.32 -11.25 -23.43
N GLU A 342 5.80 -11.35 -22.21
CA GLU A 342 6.50 -12.53 -21.70
C GLU A 342 6.22 -12.74 -20.21
N GLN A 343 5.66 -13.89 -19.85
CA GLN A 343 5.57 -14.30 -18.46
C GLN A 343 6.95 -14.72 -17.96
N ILE A 344 7.42 -14.13 -16.87
CA ILE A 344 8.76 -14.39 -16.34
C ILE A 344 8.75 -15.58 -15.37
N ASP A 345 7.68 -15.72 -14.57
CA ASP A 345 7.60 -16.69 -13.49
C ASP A 345 6.17 -17.21 -13.31
N ASP A 346 6.03 -18.46 -12.88
CA ASP A 346 4.73 -19.11 -12.63
C ASP A 346 4.22 -18.90 -11.18
N HIS A 347 5.06 -18.36 -10.29
CA HIS A 347 4.61 -18.08 -8.93
C HIS A 347 3.59 -16.93 -8.93
N VAL A 348 2.54 -17.14 -8.15
CA VAL A 348 1.52 -16.12 -7.93
C VAL A 348 2.09 -15.01 -7.06
N CYS A 349 2.08 -13.78 -7.57
CA CYS A 349 2.71 -12.65 -6.89
C CYS A 349 1.97 -11.34 -7.10
N ASP A 350 2.20 -10.41 -6.18
CA ASP A 350 1.93 -8.98 -6.31
C ASP A 350 2.83 -8.19 -5.35
N PHE A 351 2.61 -6.86 -5.24
CA PHE A 351 3.42 -5.94 -4.43
C PHE A 351 4.92 -6.03 -4.77
N PRO A 352 5.29 -5.85 -6.04
CA PRO A 352 6.68 -5.94 -6.45
C PRO A 352 7.53 -4.82 -5.86
N GLN A 353 8.73 -5.18 -5.43
CA GLN A 353 9.72 -4.27 -4.83
C GLN A 353 11.11 -4.52 -5.41
N PHE A 354 11.94 -3.50 -5.34
CA PHE A 354 13.33 -3.55 -5.77
C PHE A 354 14.11 -2.40 -5.12
N ASP A 355 15.40 -2.31 -5.36
CA ASP A 355 16.20 -1.17 -4.93
C ASP A 355 15.80 0.10 -5.72
N ARG A 356 15.05 0.98 -5.07
CA ARG A 356 14.52 2.21 -5.69
C ARG A 356 15.59 3.20 -6.15
N ARG A 357 16.86 3.00 -5.77
CA ARG A 357 17.99 3.74 -6.35
C ARG A 357 18.19 3.43 -7.85
N LEU A 358 17.56 2.35 -8.34
CA LEU A 358 17.55 1.94 -9.75
C LEU A 358 16.23 2.23 -10.47
N LEU A 359 15.31 2.98 -9.86
CA LEU A 359 14.05 3.33 -10.53
C LEU A 359 14.31 4.02 -11.87
N GLY A 360 13.65 3.53 -12.92
CA GLY A 360 13.83 4.01 -14.28
C GLY A 360 15.08 3.49 -15.00
N ARG A 361 15.84 2.59 -14.36
CA ARG A 361 17.07 1.98 -14.88
C ARG A 361 17.02 0.48 -14.69
N LYS A 362 17.78 -0.26 -15.51
CA LYS A 362 17.83 -1.70 -15.43
C LYS A 362 18.29 -2.15 -14.03
N ASN A 363 17.45 -2.96 -13.38
CA ASN A 363 17.75 -3.70 -12.17
C ASN A 363 17.89 -5.19 -12.46
N ARG A 364 18.66 -5.89 -11.67
CA ARG A 364 18.80 -7.33 -11.75
C ARG A 364 17.88 -8.04 -10.77
N TYR A 365 17.70 -7.49 -9.58
CA TYR A 365 16.91 -8.15 -8.55
C TYR A 365 15.57 -7.46 -8.34
N GLY A 366 14.54 -8.28 -8.21
CA GLY A 366 13.20 -7.90 -7.82
C GLY A 366 12.72 -8.76 -6.66
N TYR A 367 11.75 -8.27 -5.93
CA TYR A 367 11.09 -8.99 -4.84
C TYR A 367 9.59 -8.87 -5.01
N ALA A 368 8.83 -9.82 -4.50
CA ALA A 368 7.37 -9.72 -4.47
C ALA A 368 6.79 -10.52 -3.30
N ALA A 369 5.58 -10.16 -2.95
CA ALA A 369 4.75 -10.95 -2.06
C ALA A 369 4.22 -12.17 -2.83
N HIS A 370 4.37 -13.37 -2.26
CA HIS A 370 3.79 -14.60 -2.81
C HIS A 370 2.45 -14.89 -2.17
N PHE A 371 1.43 -15.05 -3.01
CA PHE A 371 0.09 -15.42 -2.56
C PHE A 371 -0.11 -16.93 -2.70
N GLY A 372 -0.30 -17.63 -1.58
CA GLY A 372 -0.57 -19.06 -1.62
C GLY A 372 -1.92 -19.37 -2.27
N VAL A 373 -1.93 -20.46 -3.05
CA VAL A 373 -3.13 -20.97 -3.69
C VAL A 373 -4.11 -21.62 -2.70
N GLU A 374 -3.63 -22.02 -1.51
CA GLU A 374 -4.47 -22.62 -0.49
C GLU A 374 -4.88 -21.60 0.57
N ARG A 375 -6.19 -21.54 0.84
CA ARG A 375 -6.74 -20.81 1.98
C ARG A 375 -6.33 -21.54 3.24
N GLN A 376 -5.49 -20.93 4.06
CA GLN A 376 -5.22 -21.43 5.38
C GLN A 376 -6.30 -20.94 6.36
N PRO A 377 -6.72 -21.75 7.33
CA PRO A 377 -7.67 -21.31 8.35
C PRO A 377 -7.15 -20.05 9.07
N GLY A 378 -7.96 -19.00 9.16
CA GLY A 378 -7.60 -17.73 9.79
C GLY A 378 -6.70 -16.81 8.94
N VAL A 379 -6.27 -17.24 7.74
CA VAL A 379 -5.49 -16.43 6.79
C VAL A 379 -6.23 -16.37 5.47
N LEU A 380 -7.01 -15.33 5.29
CA LEU A 380 -7.75 -15.09 4.05
C LEU A 380 -6.84 -14.40 3.05
N ARG A 381 -6.66 -15.02 1.86
CA ARG A 381 -5.89 -14.44 0.73
C ARG A 381 -4.54 -13.80 1.14
N GLY A 382 -3.90 -14.33 2.19
CA GLY A 382 -2.69 -13.73 2.75
C GLY A 382 -1.45 -14.05 1.92
N VAL A 383 -0.52 -13.12 1.98
CA VAL A 383 0.85 -13.35 1.55
C VAL A 383 1.47 -14.42 2.44
N ASN A 384 1.79 -15.58 1.88
CA ASN A 384 2.36 -16.71 2.61
C ASN A 384 3.84 -16.98 2.31
N GLY A 385 4.48 -16.09 1.57
CA GLY A 385 5.89 -16.17 1.22
C GLY A 385 6.43 -14.90 0.60
N LEU A 386 7.75 -14.87 0.47
CA LEU A 386 8.48 -13.82 -0.21
C LEU A 386 9.20 -14.40 -1.43
N LEU A 387 9.09 -13.74 -2.56
CA LEU A 387 9.80 -14.07 -3.78
C LEU A 387 10.98 -13.12 -3.97
N LYS A 388 12.10 -13.68 -4.43
CA LYS A 388 13.23 -12.94 -4.97
C LYS A 388 13.47 -13.39 -6.40
N TYR A 389 13.55 -12.45 -7.31
CA TYR A 389 13.84 -12.68 -8.73
C TYR A 389 15.28 -12.28 -9.08
N ASP A 390 15.97 -13.10 -9.87
CA ASP A 390 17.17 -12.72 -10.63
C ASP A 390 16.72 -12.54 -12.09
N LEU A 391 16.38 -11.32 -12.45
CA LEU A 391 15.77 -10.96 -13.74
C LEU A 391 16.72 -11.16 -14.92
N ASP A 392 18.04 -11.10 -14.69
CA ASP A 392 19.05 -11.39 -15.70
C ASP A 392 19.16 -12.89 -16.01
N ARG A 393 18.94 -13.74 -15.01
CA ARG A 393 18.97 -15.19 -15.16
C ARG A 393 17.62 -15.82 -15.43
N GLY A 394 16.54 -15.07 -15.26
CA GLY A 394 15.18 -15.58 -15.36
C GLY A 394 14.88 -16.66 -14.31
N THR A 395 15.34 -16.48 -13.08
CA THR A 395 15.13 -17.43 -11.98
C THR A 395 14.53 -16.74 -10.76
N SER A 396 13.75 -17.51 -10.01
CA SER A 396 13.15 -17.04 -8.75
C SER A 396 13.51 -17.94 -7.57
N LYS A 397 13.40 -17.40 -6.37
CA LYS A 397 13.53 -18.10 -5.09
C LYS A 397 12.37 -17.73 -4.19
N LEU A 398 11.63 -18.73 -3.75
CA LEU A 398 10.56 -18.59 -2.77
C LEU A 398 11.06 -18.90 -1.36
N ALA A 399 10.80 -18.00 -0.43
CA ALA A 399 10.89 -18.23 1.02
C ALA A 399 9.48 -18.28 1.60
N SER A 400 8.98 -19.48 1.87
CA SER A 400 7.66 -19.68 2.47
C SER A 400 7.64 -19.26 3.93
N LEU A 401 6.55 -18.64 4.36
CA LEU A 401 6.29 -18.38 5.78
C LEU A 401 5.79 -19.64 6.48
N PRO A 402 5.97 -19.75 7.81
CA PRO A 402 5.39 -20.86 8.57
C PRO A 402 3.86 -20.93 8.42
N PRO A 403 3.24 -22.10 8.51
CA PRO A 403 1.78 -22.24 8.51
C PRO A 403 1.12 -21.35 9.56
N GLY A 404 0.00 -20.70 9.21
CA GLY A 404 -0.70 -19.76 10.08
C GLY A 404 -0.09 -18.35 10.15
N HIS A 405 1.05 -18.12 9.49
CA HIS A 405 1.64 -16.79 9.37
C HIS A 405 1.33 -16.19 7.99
N ALA A 406 1.00 -14.90 7.99
CA ALA A 406 0.89 -14.09 6.79
C ALA A 406 1.87 -12.91 6.88
N SER A 407 2.23 -12.35 5.73
CA SER A 407 2.92 -11.07 5.61
C SER A 407 2.04 -10.10 4.85
N ASP A 408 2.39 -8.83 4.90
CA ASP A 408 1.93 -7.81 3.96
C ASP A 408 3.01 -7.61 2.88
N GLU A 409 2.91 -6.52 2.13
CA GLU A 409 4.00 -6.03 1.29
C GLU A 409 5.30 -5.91 2.10
N VAL A 410 6.43 -6.25 1.50
CA VAL A 410 7.74 -5.95 2.06
C VAL A 410 8.38 -4.80 1.29
N TYR A 411 8.99 -3.86 2.00
CA TYR A 411 9.70 -2.74 1.43
C TYR A 411 11.20 -3.00 1.44
N PHE A 412 11.89 -2.74 0.31
CA PHE A 412 13.34 -2.87 0.22
C PHE A 412 14.04 -1.64 0.81
N VAL A 413 14.95 -1.87 1.76
CA VAL A 413 15.80 -0.84 2.38
C VAL A 413 17.25 -1.19 2.07
N PRO A 414 17.99 -0.35 1.33
CA PRO A 414 19.39 -0.64 1.03
C PRO A 414 20.26 -0.58 2.30
N ALA A 415 21.24 -1.47 2.41
CA ALA A 415 22.24 -1.42 3.48
C ALA A 415 23.12 -0.17 3.31
N ALA A 416 23.47 0.49 4.41
CA ALA A 416 24.24 1.76 4.39
C ALA A 416 25.59 1.64 3.68
N ASN A 417 26.24 0.47 3.79
CA ASN A 417 27.54 0.20 3.16
C ASN A 417 27.43 -0.92 2.10
N GLY A 418 26.23 -1.18 1.61
CA GLY A 418 25.99 -2.19 0.59
C GLY A 418 26.69 -1.85 -0.73
N THR A 419 27.29 -2.85 -1.36
CA THR A 419 27.99 -2.72 -2.65
C THR A 419 27.32 -3.47 -3.78
N ALA A 420 26.54 -4.52 -3.46
CA ALA A 420 25.71 -5.22 -4.40
C ALA A 420 24.30 -4.62 -4.42
N GLU A 421 23.59 -4.79 -5.52
CA GLU A 421 22.21 -4.30 -5.70
C GLU A 421 21.26 -4.87 -4.65
N ASP A 422 21.46 -6.15 -4.26
CA ASP A 422 20.66 -6.86 -3.28
C ASP A 422 21.23 -6.80 -1.85
N ASP A 423 22.25 -5.94 -1.60
CA ASP A 423 22.72 -5.64 -0.25
C ASP A 423 21.68 -4.73 0.44
N GLY A 424 20.85 -5.32 1.28
CA GLY A 424 19.79 -4.59 1.95
C GLY A 424 18.86 -5.49 2.76
N TYR A 425 17.73 -4.91 3.11
CA TYR A 425 16.73 -5.52 3.98
C TYR A 425 15.35 -5.46 3.32
N LEU A 426 14.55 -6.49 3.56
CA LEU A 426 13.12 -6.45 3.27
C LEU A 426 12.37 -6.30 4.60
N MET A 427 11.46 -5.35 4.67
CA MET A 427 10.76 -5.00 5.90
C MET A 427 9.26 -4.93 5.65
N GLY A 428 8.46 -5.63 6.46
CA GLY A 428 7.02 -5.63 6.34
C GLY A 428 6.31 -6.13 7.59
N PHE A 429 5.05 -5.72 7.77
CA PHE A 429 4.21 -6.29 8.81
C PHE A 429 3.80 -7.72 8.44
N GLY A 430 3.62 -8.53 9.46
CA GLY A 430 3.10 -9.87 9.37
C GLY A 430 2.14 -10.16 10.50
N HIS A 431 1.37 -11.23 10.34
CA HIS A 431 0.35 -11.67 11.28
C HIS A 431 0.53 -13.14 11.62
N ASP A 432 0.33 -13.48 12.88
CA ASP A 432 0.24 -14.84 13.40
C ASP A 432 -1.21 -15.11 13.79
N ALA A 433 -1.88 -15.97 13.02
CA ALA A 433 -3.29 -16.29 13.22
C ALA A 433 -3.56 -17.01 14.57
N ALA A 434 -2.59 -17.75 15.10
CA ALA A 434 -2.77 -18.50 16.34
C ALA A 434 -2.83 -17.58 17.57
N SER A 435 -2.11 -16.46 17.54
CA SER A 435 -2.11 -15.47 18.63
C SER A 435 -2.96 -14.23 18.33
N ASP A 436 -3.48 -14.08 17.12
CA ASP A 436 -4.12 -12.88 16.57
C ASP A 436 -3.31 -11.60 16.81
N ARG A 437 -1.97 -11.72 16.63
CA ARG A 437 -1.03 -10.61 16.83
C ARG A 437 -0.18 -10.39 15.61
N SER A 438 0.28 -9.17 15.47
CA SER A 438 1.17 -8.79 14.38
C SER A 438 2.61 -8.61 14.84
N HIS A 439 3.49 -8.56 13.88
CA HIS A 439 4.90 -8.29 14.05
C HIS A 439 5.41 -7.48 12.86
N LEU A 440 6.49 -6.73 13.05
CA LEU A 440 7.31 -6.22 11.95
C LEU A 440 8.47 -7.21 11.77
N ALA A 441 8.59 -7.76 10.56
CA ALA A 441 9.68 -8.67 10.21
C ALA A 441 10.72 -7.94 9.36
N ILE A 442 12.01 -8.25 9.61
CA ILE A 442 13.15 -7.77 8.86
C ILE A 442 13.88 -8.99 8.32
N PHE A 443 14.05 -9.03 7.00
CA PHE A 443 14.75 -10.11 6.31
C PHE A 443 15.99 -9.56 5.62
N ASP A 444 17.02 -10.37 5.52
CA ASP A 444 18.16 -10.12 4.65
C ASP A 444 17.71 -10.29 3.18
N ALA A 445 17.92 -9.29 2.37
CA ALA A 445 17.41 -9.28 1.00
C ALA A 445 18.17 -10.22 0.05
N GLN A 446 19.41 -10.61 0.37
CA GLN A 446 20.16 -11.58 -0.43
C GLN A 446 19.66 -13.00 -0.19
N SER A 447 19.53 -13.38 1.05
CA SER A 447 19.23 -14.77 1.45
C SER A 447 17.74 -15.03 1.69
N LEU A 448 16.92 -14.01 1.91
CA LEU A 448 15.55 -14.04 2.43
C LEU A 448 15.47 -14.64 3.85
N MET A 449 16.57 -14.69 4.57
CA MET A 449 16.57 -15.13 5.96
C MET A 449 16.06 -14.02 6.87
N ARG A 450 15.15 -14.36 7.79
CA ARG A 450 14.66 -13.41 8.79
C ARG A 450 15.75 -13.07 9.81
N LEU A 451 16.11 -11.79 9.91
CA LEU A 451 17.08 -11.26 10.87
C LEU A 451 16.42 -10.88 12.20
N ALA A 452 15.26 -10.24 12.12
CA ALA A 452 14.53 -9.79 13.30
C ALA A 452 13.03 -9.97 13.12
N LEU A 453 12.34 -10.15 14.25
CA LEU A 453 10.90 -10.10 14.39
C LEU A 453 10.59 -9.21 15.59
N ILE A 454 9.90 -8.11 15.36
CA ILE A 454 9.51 -7.13 16.36
C ILE A 454 8.05 -7.39 16.70
N GLU A 455 7.76 -7.80 17.94
CA GLU A 455 6.42 -8.15 18.37
C GLU A 455 5.56 -6.89 18.55
N ILE A 456 4.44 -6.80 17.84
CA ILE A 456 3.46 -5.75 18.01
C ILE A 456 2.39 -6.22 19.00
N PRO A 457 2.07 -5.45 20.05
CA PRO A 457 1.17 -5.91 21.11
C PRO A 457 -0.30 -5.99 20.68
N VAL A 458 -0.61 -5.55 19.48
CA VAL A 458 -1.95 -5.55 18.89
C VAL A 458 -1.91 -6.16 17.50
N ARG A 459 -3.07 -6.45 16.92
CA ARG A 459 -3.19 -6.80 15.52
C ARG A 459 -3.03 -5.56 14.64
N VAL A 460 -2.28 -5.69 13.57
CA VAL A 460 -2.20 -4.74 12.45
C VAL A 460 -2.99 -5.35 11.31
N PRO A 461 -4.13 -4.79 10.89
CA PRO A 461 -4.90 -5.31 9.78
C PRO A 461 -4.07 -5.38 8.50
N ALA A 462 -4.34 -6.37 7.64
CA ALA A 462 -3.76 -6.39 6.30
C ALA A 462 -4.10 -5.09 5.57
N GLY A 463 -3.11 -4.45 4.99
CA GLY A 463 -3.24 -3.14 4.36
C GLY A 463 -2.60 -3.09 2.99
N PHE A 464 -2.23 -1.88 2.58
CA PHE A 464 -1.65 -1.64 1.28
C PHE A 464 -0.14 -1.40 1.38
N HIS A 465 0.33 -0.18 1.08
CA HIS A 465 1.75 0.06 0.86
C HIS A 465 2.45 0.62 2.09
N GLY A 466 3.65 0.11 2.30
CA GLY A 466 4.58 0.57 3.31
C GLY A 466 5.78 1.30 2.74
N MET A 467 6.43 2.09 3.59
CA MET A 467 7.67 2.79 3.26
C MET A 467 8.58 2.89 4.48
N TRP A 468 9.88 2.78 4.25
CA TRP A 468 10.88 3.19 5.19
C TRP A 468 11.17 4.69 5.04
N VAL A 469 11.02 5.45 6.12
CA VAL A 469 11.34 6.87 6.19
C VAL A 469 12.58 7.03 7.07
N ASP A 470 13.70 7.26 6.44
CA ASP A 470 15.00 7.43 7.10
C ASP A 470 15.01 8.66 8.02
N SER A 471 15.70 8.57 9.16
CA SER A 471 15.86 9.71 10.08
C SER A 471 16.67 10.84 9.48
N ALA A 472 17.60 10.54 8.56
CA ALA A 472 18.44 11.52 7.88
C ALA A 472 17.74 12.23 6.70
N ALA A 473 16.62 11.70 6.19
CA ALA A 473 15.82 12.31 5.14
C ALA A 473 14.96 13.45 5.72
N GLY A 474 15.56 14.56 6.07
CA GLY A 474 14.92 15.73 6.68
C GLY A 474 15.44 17.03 6.12
#